data_f2833b185d142fee5999992fef1fb38b
#
_entry.id   f2833b185d142fee5999992fef1fb38b
#
_cell.length_a   1.000
_cell.length_b   1.000
_cell.length_c   1.000
_cell.angle_alpha   90.00
_cell.angle_beta   90.00
_cell.angle_gamma   90.00
#
_symmetry.space_group_name_H-M   'P 1'
#
loop_
_entity.id
_entity.type
_entity.pdbx_description
1 polymer ?
#
loop_
_entity_poly.entity_id
_entity_poly.type
_entity_poly.pdbx_seq_one_letter_code
_entity_poly.pdbx_strand_id
1 'polypeptide(L)'
;VEEQAFKFGDKDVEVTVTYHANAQIAKITYIDDTTKKNLDSQAAIGKFGQTITFATAPAAEIENYKKKGYVFVSNNFDNQTYQAVDSNNVFEVHFKHGTTPVDPEHPGAGYSATDLEKTITRTINYLDGEGKSVALAHTDNFKFTASGTVDKVTGKLVSVDKQGNITGAGQLTWNAENHKFDSVDSPKVAGMHVTNVTPDNQKDGRNVKAVTVTKDSSDIVVNVYYAPNGTHQKNAKTVPSTQTVKIVDNQGKELRPSIVDSFTFSRTPDVTDAEGKTTEGQWNATEHTYGTVAAPVIPGYVAEKGRAGGKKATIDNPNVVDQIVYHKIGKIVPVTPDHKPIPNAPQPEYPNDPQDPTNVKPNEPIPNVPGYTPVDPSPITPQDPTKPTEVIYTKTGTISVKYHDTTEDKDLKGYGTNAEGKENDPFTYDPTSDLKDLEGRGYVVDGEVPKIPNKFNDGPQTVVINVKHGTTSIDPKHPGAGYSATDLEKTVTRTINYLDGEGNSVAQAHDDSFKFTASGTVDKVTGKLVSVDDRGNITGAGQLTWKAKNYKFDHVDSPTVRGMHVTNVTPADQKDGDNVKEVTVTKDSSDIVVNVYYAP
;
A
#
# COMPACT_ATOMS: atom_id res chain seq x y z
N VAL A 1 5.73 33.96 21.90
CA VAL A 1 5.33 35.31 21.46
C VAL A 1 5.86 36.27 22.51
N GLU A 2 6.81 37.12 22.16
CA GLU A 2 7.24 38.20 23.05
C GLU A 2 6.09 39.21 23.17
N GLU A 3 5.72 39.54 24.39
CA GLU A 3 4.73 40.60 24.63
C GLU A 3 5.29 41.95 24.17
N GLN A 4 4.61 42.57 23.20
CA GLN A 4 4.90 43.94 22.86
C GLN A 4 3.94 44.87 23.59
N ALA A 5 4.50 45.77 24.39
CA ALA A 5 3.74 46.80 25.11
C ALA A 5 3.59 48.04 24.21
N PHE A 6 2.32 48.46 23.99
CA PHE A 6 2.02 49.72 23.27
C PHE A 6 1.61 50.81 24.27
N LYS A 7 2.02 52.05 24.01
CA LYS A 7 1.64 53.21 24.82
C LYS A 7 0.47 53.94 24.18
N PHE A 8 -0.38 54.52 25.03
CA PHE A 8 -1.47 55.36 24.56
C PHE A 8 -0.91 56.56 23.78
N GLY A 9 -1.41 56.73 22.53
CA GLY A 9 -0.91 57.79 21.63
C GLY A 9 0.09 57.29 20.58
N ASP A 10 0.48 56.04 20.59
CA ASP A 10 1.26 55.41 19.51
C ASP A 10 0.40 55.37 18.24
N LYS A 11 1.06 55.51 17.08
CA LYS A 11 0.38 55.33 15.79
C LYS A 11 -0.13 53.90 15.70
N ASP A 12 -1.18 53.68 14.91
CA ASP A 12 -1.67 52.36 14.60
C ASP A 12 -0.51 51.48 14.16
N VAL A 13 -0.30 50.40 14.90
CA VAL A 13 0.77 49.44 14.63
C VAL A 13 0.12 48.11 14.21
N GLU A 14 0.43 47.68 13.03
CA GLU A 14 0.07 46.37 12.56
C GLU A 14 1.16 45.38 12.99
N VAL A 15 0.77 44.40 13.85
CA VAL A 15 1.66 43.35 14.31
C VAL A 15 1.32 42.06 13.58
N THR A 16 2.22 41.60 12.75
CA THR A 16 2.08 40.30 12.11
C THR A 16 2.73 39.24 12.97
N VAL A 17 1.93 38.33 13.50
CA VAL A 17 2.39 37.17 14.25
C VAL A 17 2.46 35.99 13.29
N THR A 18 3.66 35.53 12.98
CA THR A 18 3.86 34.37 12.12
C THR A 18 3.93 33.11 12.99
N TYR A 19 3.04 32.20 12.75
CA TYR A 19 3.04 30.89 13.37
C TYR A 19 3.66 29.87 12.42
N HIS A 20 4.54 29.04 12.96
CA HIS A 20 5.07 27.89 12.24
C HIS A 20 4.32 26.65 12.63
N ALA A 21 3.83 25.92 11.66
CA ALA A 21 3.15 24.66 11.91
C ALA A 21 4.15 23.63 12.48
N ASN A 22 3.78 23.02 13.58
CA ASN A 22 4.51 21.87 14.11
C ASN A 22 4.41 20.68 13.15
N ALA A 23 5.36 19.75 13.25
CA ALA A 23 5.24 18.50 12.54
C ALA A 23 3.97 17.78 12.97
N GLN A 24 3.27 17.21 11.99
CA GLN A 24 2.06 16.42 12.18
C GLN A 24 2.35 15.00 11.71
N ILE A 25 1.68 14.05 12.36
CA ILE A 25 1.76 12.63 11.97
C ILE A 25 0.46 12.28 11.30
N ALA A 26 0.55 11.64 10.13
CA ALA A 26 -0.56 10.97 9.48
C ALA A 26 -0.40 9.47 9.61
N LYS A 27 -1.50 8.76 9.78
CA LYS A 27 -1.54 7.31 9.83
C LYS A 27 -2.64 6.79 8.93
N ILE A 28 -2.33 5.78 8.13
CA ILE A 28 -3.31 5.02 7.37
C ILE A 28 -3.28 3.57 7.84
N THR A 29 -4.44 3.02 8.12
CA THR A 29 -4.60 1.63 8.55
C THR A 29 -5.46 0.90 7.53
N TYR A 30 -4.99 -0.26 7.10
CA TYR A 30 -5.73 -1.17 6.23
C TYR A 30 -6.41 -2.21 7.10
N ILE A 31 -7.74 -2.28 7.03
CA ILE A 31 -8.57 -3.04 7.94
C ILE A 31 -9.34 -4.10 7.17
N ASP A 32 -9.30 -5.31 7.70
CA ASP A 32 -10.12 -6.42 7.23
C ASP A 32 -11.42 -6.47 8.03
N ASP A 33 -12.52 -6.08 7.39
CA ASP A 33 -13.85 -6.06 8.01
C ASP A 33 -14.38 -7.47 8.29
N THR A 34 -13.93 -8.47 7.54
CA THR A 34 -14.33 -9.85 7.74
C THR A 34 -13.80 -10.41 9.05
N THR A 35 -12.52 -10.18 9.36
CA THR A 35 -11.87 -10.67 10.57
C THR A 35 -11.80 -9.64 11.69
N LYS A 36 -12.16 -8.38 11.42
CA LYS A 36 -12.03 -7.24 12.35
C LYS A 36 -10.59 -6.95 12.77
N LYS A 37 -9.62 -7.29 11.92
CA LYS A 37 -8.19 -7.14 12.19
C LYS A 37 -7.54 -6.13 11.27
N ASN A 38 -6.49 -5.50 11.78
CA ASN A 38 -5.61 -4.69 10.95
C ASN A 38 -4.75 -5.58 10.07
N LEU A 39 -4.67 -5.22 8.79
CA LEU A 39 -3.81 -5.91 7.82
C LEU A 39 -2.42 -5.29 7.78
N ASP A 40 -2.38 -3.97 7.75
CA ASP A 40 -1.15 -3.18 7.72
C ASP A 40 -1.46 -1.75 8.16
N SER A 41 -0.41 -0.99 8.46
CA SER A 41 -0.50 0.44 8.72
C SER A 41 0.76 1.13 8.22
N GLN A 42 0.61 2.38 7.81
CA GLN A 42 1.73 3.25 7.45
C GLN A 42 1.58 4.58 8.17
N ALA A 43 2.71 5.21 8.47
CA ALA A 43 2.75 6.55 9.03
C ALA A 43 3.53 7.47 8.09
N ALA A 44 3.21 8.75 8.13
CA ALA A 44 3.92 9.80 7.41
C ALA A 44 4.00 11.05 8.29
N ILE A 45 5.02 11.86 8.08
CA ILE A 45 5.26 13.09 8.82
C ILE A 45 5.26 14.26 7.85
N GLY A 46 4.58 15.32 8.21
CA GLY A 46 4.54 16.54 7.42
C GLY A 46 4.02 17.72 8.24
N LYS A 47 3.78 18.83 7.59
CA LYS A 47 3.26 20.05 8.20
C LYS A 47 1.84 20.31 7.76
N PHE A 48 1.11 21.04 8.59
CA PHE A 48 -0.23 21.54 8.24
C PHE A 48 -0.28 22.08 6.80
N GLY A 49 -1.29 21.63 6.05
CA GLY A 49 -1.54 22.06 4.69
C GLY A 49 -0.70 21.36 3.61
N GLN A 50 0.35 20.63 3.96
CA GLN A 50 1.09 19.81 3.00
C GLN A 50 0.28 18.58 2.59
N THR A 51 0.45 18.11 1.37
CA THR A 51 -0.15 16.85 0.91
C THR A 51 0.45 15.68 1.67
N ILE A 52 -0.41 14.80 2.18
CA ILE A 52 0.02 13.57 2.85
C ILE A 52 0.47 12.56 1.79
N THR A 53 1.71 12.08 1.92
CA THR A 53 2.28 11.06 1.04
C THR A 53 2.82 9.91 1.90
N PHE A 54 2.25 8.72 1.73
CA PHE A 54 2.74 7.49 2.37
C PHE A 54 3.82 6.83 1.49
N ALA A 55 4.69 6.03 2.12
CA ALA A 55 5.77 5.32 1.41
C ALA A 55 5.24 4.44 0.27
N THR A 56 4.14 3.75 0.51
CA THR A 56 3.37 3.06 -0.54
C THR A 56 2.06 3.81 -0.74
N ALA A 57 1.81 4.24 -1.98
CA ALA A 57 0.56 4.93 -2.31
C ALA A 57 -0.66 4.06 -1.99
N PRO A 58 -1.69 4.59 -1.32
CA PRO A 58 -2.88 3.81 -0.98
C PRO A 58 -3.55 3.14 -2.17
N ALA A 59 -3.57 3.78 -3.34
CA ALA A 59 -4.11 3.18 -4.55
C ALA A 59 -3.35 1.90 -4.98
N ALA A 60 -2.02 1.90 -4.86
CA ALA A 60 -1.19 0.73 -5.15
C ALA A 60 -1.41 -0.39 -4.11
N GLU A 61 -1.53 -0.03 -2.84
CA GLU A 61 -1.79 -0.99 -1.77
C GLU A 61 -3.16 -1.65 -1.91
N ILE A 62 -4.18 -0.87 -2.30
CA ILE A 62 -5.52 -1.40 -2.60
C ILE A 62 -5.46 -2.46 -3.71
N GLU A 63 -4.73 -2.19 -4.79
CA GLU A 63 -4.57 -3.18 -5.88
C GLU A 63 -3.81 -4.43 -5.41
N ASN A 64 -2.81 -4.28 -4.54
CA ASN A 64 -2.10 -5.41 -3.95
C ASN A 64 -3.02 -6.30 -3.12
N TYR A 65 -3.90 -5.72 -2.30
CA TYR A 65 -4.88 -6.49 -1.53
C TYR A 65 -5.94 -7.15 -2.42
N LYS A 66 -6.39 -6.48 -3.48
CA LYS A 66 -7.30 -7.11 -4.45
C LYS A 66 -6.71 -8.37 -5.07
N LYS A 67 -5.41 -8.37 -5.38
CA LYS A 67 -4.70 -9.55 -5.90
C LYS A 67 -4.64 -10.69 -4.89
N LYS A 68 -4.69 -10.38 -3.59
CA LYS A 68 -4.70 -11.37 -2.50
C LYS A 68 -6.10 -11.91 -2.18
N GLY A 69 -7.11 -11.48 -2.93
CA GLY A 69 -8.47 -11.94 -2.75
C GLY A 69 -9.39 -11.03 -1.95
N TYR A 70 -8.90 -9.88 -1.52
CA TYR A 70 -9.72 -8.88 -0.84
C TYR A 70 -10.58 -8.09 -1.81
N VAL A 71 -11.74 -7.63 -1.32
CA VAL A 71 -12.64 -6.70 -2.00
C VAL A 71 -12.59 -5.37 -1.27
N PHE A 72 -12.35 -4.31 -2.01
CA PHE A 72 -12.37 -2.95 -1.48
C PHE A 72 -13.78 -2.56 -1.00
N VAL A 73 -13.88 -2.01 0.20
CA VAL A 73 -15.14 -1.56 0.80
C VAL A 73 -15.22 -0.04 0.83
N SER A 74 -14.24 0.60 1.45
CA SER A 74 -14.24 2.06 1.62
C SER A 74 -12.83 2.60 1.86
N ASN A 75 -12.67 3.88 1.57
CA ASN A 75 -11.44 4.61 1.77
C ASN A 75 -11.79 6.07 2.11
N ASN A 76 -11.37 6.55 3.28
CA ASN A 76 -11.55 7.94 3.66
C ASN A 76 -10.31 8.81 3.39
N PHE A 77 -9.28 8.25 2.73
CA PHE A 77 -8.12 8.98 2.25
C PHE A 77 -8.28 9.29 0.76
N ASP A 78 -8.42 10.57 0.42
CA ASP A 78 -8.48 11.06 -0.96
C ASP A 78 -7.72 12.38 -1.04
N ASN A 79 -6.45 12.31 -1.47
CA ASN A 79 -5.55 13.47 -1.65
C ASN A 79 -5.58 14.45 -0.48
N GLN A 80 -5.60 13.93 0.74
CA GLN A 80 -5.72 14.72 1.95
C GLN A 80 -4.45 15.50 2.25
N THR A 81 -4.62 16.61 2.95
CA THR A 81 -3.54 17.42 3.50
C THR A 81 -3.49 17.28 5.01
N TYR A 82 -2.29 17.49 5.58
CA TYR A 82 -2.14 17.46 7.04
C TYR A 82 -3.01 18.50 7.72
N GLN A 83 -3.82 18.07 8.68
CA GLN A 83 -4.58 18.93 9.57
C GLN A 83 -3.76 19.24 10.84
N ALA A 84 -4.14 20.29 11.55
CA ALA A 84 -3.39 20.76 12.72
C ALA A 84 -3.40 19.79 13.92
N VAL A 85 -4.37 18.91 13.97
CA VAL A 85 -4.54 17.91 15.04
C VAL A 85 -4.30 16.52 14.46
N ASP A 86 -3.36 15.77 15.04
CA ASP A 86 -2.97 14.45 14.55
C ASP A 86 -4.13 13.47 14.44
N SER A 87 -5.12 13.55 15.34
CA SER A 87 -6.32 12.71 15.27
C SER A 87 -7.16 12.92 14.00
N ASN A 88 -7.01 14.07 13.32
CA ASN A 88 -7.65 14.36 12.04
C ASN A 88 -6.83 13.87 10.83
N ASN A 89 -5.65 13.33 11.07
CA ASN A 89 -4.75 12.77 10.06
C ASN A 89 -4.72 11.22 10.13
N VAL A 90 -5.78 10.63 10.64
CA VAL A 90 -5.93 9.18 10.75
C VAL A 90 -6.93 8.71 9.71
N PHE A 91 -6.49 7.77 8.88
CA PHE A 91 -7.27 7.27 7.76
C PHE A 91 -7.40 5.76 7.84
N GLU A 92 -8.49 5.25 7.30
CA GLU A 92 -8.78 3.83 7.24
C GLU A 92 -9.18 3.44 5.83
N VAL A 93 -8.61 2.34 5.37
CA VAL A 93 -9.02 1.66 4.15
C VAL A 93 -9.60 0.31 4.56
N HIS A 94 -10.84 0.08 4.22
CA HIS A 94 -11.58 -1.11 4.59
C HIS A 94 -11.67 -2.09 3.43
N PHE A 95 -11.41 -3.34 3.75
CA PHE A 95 -11.56 -4.48 2.85
C PHE A 95 -12.44 -5.53 3.50
N LYS A 96 -13.04 -6.34 2.68
CA LYS A 96 -13.65 -7.60 3.11
C LYS A 96 -13.06 -8.74 2.28
N HIS A 97 -13.17 -9.97 2.75
CA HIS A 97 -12.77 -11.11 1.94
C HIS A 97 -13.70 -11.24 0.73
N GLY A 98 -13.11 -11.44 -0.42
CA GLY A 98 -13.83 -11.87 -1.60
C GLY A 98 -14.16 -13.35 -1.50
N THR A 99 -15.17 -13.77 -2.23
CA THR A 99 -15.60 -15.16 -2.29
C THR A 99 -15.68 -15.65 -3.73
N THR A 100 -15.52 -16.93 -3.92
CA THR A 100 -15.69 -17.58 -5.21
C THR A 100 -16.38 -18.92 -5.04
N PRO A 101 -17.33 -19.28 -5.94
CA PRO A 101 -17.92 -20.62 -5.91
C PRO A 101 -16.90 -21.65 -6.39
N VAL A 102 -16.97 -22.85 -5.84
CA VAL A 102 -16.26 -24.04 -6.32
C VAL A 102 -17.25 -25.13 -6.62
N ASP A 103 -17.04 -25.83 -7.73
CA ASP A 103 -17.79 -27.00 -8.18
C ASP A 103 -16.87 -27.88 -9.04
N PRO A 104 -17.30 -29.05 -9.51
CA PRO A 104 -16.43 -29.92 -10.31
C PRO A 104 -15.93 -29.31 -11.62
N GLU A 105 -16.67 -28.38 -12.20
CA GLU A 105 -16.27 -27.66 -13.42
C GLU A 105 -15.33 -26.49 -13.12
N HIS A 106 -15.41 -25.96 -11.89
CA HIS A 106 -14.60 -24.83 -11.40
C HIS A 106 -13.93 -25.21 -10.07
N PRO A 107 -12.97 -26.14 -10.07
CA PRO A 107 -12.26 -26.52 -8.86
C PRO A 107 -11.32 -25.41 -8.40
N GLY A 108 -10.93 -25.43 -7.14
CA GLY A 108 -10.01 -24.44 -6.61
C GLY A 108 -9.85 -24.53 -5.09
N ALA A 109 -8.97 -23.70 -4.54
CA ALA A 109 -8.71 -23.59 -3.10
C ALA A 109 -8.37 -24.94 -2.43
N GLY A 110 -7.61 -25.78 -3.12
CA GLY A 110 -7.24 -27.12 -2.65
C GLY A 110 -8.31 -28.18 -2.86
N TYR A 111 -9.47 -27.82 -3.44
CA TYR A 111 -10.46 -28.77 -3.90
C TYR A 111 -10.22 -29.10 -5.36
N SER A 112 -9.85 -30.35 -5.66
CA SER A 112 -9.77 -30.85 -7.03
C SER A 112 -11.16 -31.19 -7.55
N ALA A 113 -11.32 -31.37 -8.88
CA ALA A 113 -12.57 -31.85 -9.43
C ALA A 113 -12.99 -33.18 -8.81
N THR A 114 -12.03 -34.08 -8.54
CA THR A 114 -12.29 -35.39 -7.89
C THR A 114 -12.72 -35.29 -6.43
N ASP A 115 -12.34 -34.22 -5.71
CA ASP A 115 -12.84 -33.95 -4.35
C ASP A 115 -14.31 -33.50 -4.37
N LEU A 116 -14.73 -32.90 -5.46
CA LEU A 116 -16.05 -32.28 -5.62
C LEU A 116 -17.02 -33.19 -6.38
N GLU A 117 -16.61 -34.36 -6.76
CA GLU A 117 -17.51 -35.38 -7.35
C GLU A 117 -17.16 -36.77 -6.88
N LYS A 118 -18.19 -37.56 -6.69
CA LYS A 118 -18.10 -38.98 -6.34
C LYS A 118 -19.07 -39.74 -7.22
N THR A 119 -18.56 -40.65 -8.03
CA THR A 119 -19.39 -41.55 -8.81
C THR A 119 -19.45 -42.87 -8.09
N ILE A 120 -20.65 -43.32 -7.77
CA ILE A 120 -20.90 -44.65 -7.18
C ILE A 120 -21.45 -45.51 -8.29
N THR A 121 -20.83 -46.66 -8.47
CA THR A 121 -21.17 -47.59 -9.52
C THR A 121 -21.64 -48.92 -8.91
N ARG A 122 -22.76 -49.46 -9.42
CA ARG A 122 -23.16 -50.84 -9.16
C ARG A 122 -23.00 -51.63 -10.44
N THR A 123 -22.19 -52.70 -10.40
CA THR A 123 -22.01 -53.64 -11.50
C THR A 123 -22.61 -54.99 -11.12
N ILE A 124 -23.54 -55.48 -11.93
CA ILE A 124 -24.14 -56.78 -11.77
C ILE A 124 -23.60 -57.70 -12.85
N ASN A 125 -22.79 -58.67 -12.49
CA ASN A 125 -22.23 -59.65 -13.41
C ASN A 125 -23.11 -60.91 -13.38
N TYR A 126 -23.31 -61.48 -14.56
CA TYR A 126 -24.05 -62.75 -14.74
C TYR A 126 -23.05 -63.81 -15.20
N LEU A 127 -22.72 -64.75 -14.30
CA LEU A 127 -21.54 -65.60 -14.40
C LEU A 127 -21.93 -67.09 -14.30
N ASP A 128 -21.18 -67.96 -14.98
CA ASP A 128 -21.24 -69.40 -14.73
C ASP A 128 -20.37 -69.81 -13.53
N GLY A 129 -20.26 -71.10 -13.28
CA GLY A 129 -19.51 -71.68 -12.15
C GLY A 129 -17.98 -71.48 -12.30
N GLU A 130 -17.47 -71.13 -13.46
CA GLU A 130 -16.07 -70.82 -13.72
C GLU A 130 -15.79 -69.30 -13.68
N GLY A 131 -16.84 -68.52 -13.47
CA GLY A 131 -16.72 -67.04 -13.44
C GLY A 131 -16.76 -66.41 -14.83
N LYS A 132 -17.16 -67.12 -15.86
CA LYS A 132 -17.34 -66.58 -17.21
C LYS A 132 -18.71 -65.95 -17.34
N SER A 133 -18.78 -64.85 -18.09
CA SER A 133 -20.02 -64.14 -18.38
C SER A 133 -20.99 -64.99 -19.22
N VAL A 134 -22.22 -65.09 -18.77
CA VAL A 134 -23.32 -65.75 -19.48
C VAL A 134 -24.37 -64.78 -20.01
N ALA A 135 -24.31 -63.54 -19.60
CA ALA A 135 -25.11 -62.42 -20.11
C ALA A 135 -24.34 -61.11 -19.89
N LEU A 136 -24.74 -60.06 -20.64
CA LEU A 136 -24.14 -58.76 -20.47
C LEU A 136 -24.33 -58.21 -19.04
N ALA A 137 -23.28 -57.72 -18.43
CA ALA A 137 -23.36 -57.10 -17.14
C ALA A 137 -24.29 -55.87 -17.15
N HIS A 138 -25.02 -55.68 -16.06
CA HIS A 138 -25.83 -54.49 -15.84
C HIS A 138 -25.05 -53.51 -14.98
N THR A 139 -24.97 -52.25 -15.41
CA THR A 139 -24.25 -51.20 -14.70
C THR A 139 -25.16 -50.02 -14.39
N ASP A 140 -25.25 -49.68 -13.11
CA ASP A 140 -25.85 -48.45 -12.63
C ASP A 140 -24.73 -47.50 -12.16
N ASN A 141 -24.91 -46.22 -12.37
CA ASN A 141 -24.02 -45.24 -11.77
C ASN A 141 -24.78 -43.97 -11.39
N PHE A 142 -24.29 -43.30 -10.38
CA PHE A 142 -24.78 -41.99 -9.98
C PHE A 142 -23.61 -41.12 -9.55
N LYS A 143 -23.61 -39.86 -10.06
CA LYS A 143 -22.57 -38.90 -9.73
C LYS A 143 -23.09 -37.90 -8.70
N PHE A 144 -22.55 -37.98 -7.51
CA PHE A 144 -22.72 -36.98 -6.47
C PHE A 144 -21.75 -35.83 -6.78
N THR A 145 -22.26 -34.62 -6.88
CA THR A 145 -21.46 -33.40 -7.11
C THR A 145 -21.63 -32.44 -5.96
N ALA A 146 -20.54 -31.81 -5.59
CA ALA A 146 -20.52 -30.85 -4.51
C ALA A 146 -20.23 -29.46 -5.03
N SER A 147 -20.81 -28.48 -4.38
CA SER A 147 -20.50 -27.08 -4.56
C SER A 147 -20.31 -26.39 -3.21
N GLY A 148 -19.63 -25.28 -3.23
CA GLY A 148 -19.42 -24.49 -2.03
C GLY A 148 -18.96 -23.10 -2.37
N THR A 149 -18.83 -22.27 -1.37
CA THR A 149 -18.29 -20.92 -1.48
C THR A 149 -16.99 -20.85 -0.70
N VAL A 150 -15.95 -20.38 -1.36
CA VAL A 150 -14.60 -20.31 -0.80
C VAL A 150 -14.21 -18.86 -0.59
N ASP A 151 -13.66 -18.57 0.58
CA ASP A 151 -13.01 -17.32 0.89
C ASP A 151 -11.71 -17.21 0.07
N LYS A 152 -11.62 -16.19 -0.80
CA LYS A 152 -10.47 -15.98 -1.68
C LYS A 152 -9.17 -15.66 -0.92
N VAL A 153 -9.27 -15.17 0.30
CA VAL A 153 -8.11 -14.82 1.11
C VAL A 153 -7.57 -16.03 1.84
N THR A 154 -8.44 -16.80 2.50
CA THR A 154 -8.05 -17.93 3.34
C THR A 154 -8.09 -19.27 2.62
N GLY A 155 -8.80 -19.36 1.51
CA GLY A 155 -9.05 -20.61 0.79
C GLY A 155 -10.01 -21.57 1.51
N LYS A 156 -10.68 -21.13 2.56
CA LYS A 156 -11.59 -21.96 3.36
C LYS A 156 -13.03 -21.85 2.87
N LEU A 157 -13.80 -22.92 3.07
CA LEU A 157 -15.23 -22.88 2.83
C LEU A 157 -15.90 -21.95 3.84
N VAL A 158 -16.81 -21.12 3.35
CA VAL A 158 -17.55 -20.14 4.13
C VAL A 158 -19.02 -20.15 3.80
N SER A 159 -19.83 -19.68 4.75
CA SER A 159 -21.21 -19.32 4.51
C SER A 159 -21.29 -17.83 4.23
N VAL A 160 -22.17 -17.42 3.32
CA VAL A 160 -22.37 -16.03 2.93
C VAL A 160 -23.83 -15.63 3.07
N ASP A 161 -24.05 -14.33 3.30
CA ASP A 161 -25.39 -13.74 3.27
C ASP A 161 -25.83 -13.40 1.84
N LYS A 162 -27.03 -12.81 1.71
CA LYS A 162 -27.56 -12.42 0.39
C LYS A 162 -26.74 -11.36 -0.33
N GLN A 163 -25.95 -10.58 0.39
CA GLN A 163 -25.05 -9.56 -0.14
C GLN A 163 -23.64 -10.11 -0.45
N GLY A 164 -23.42 -11.39 -0.20
CA GLY A 164 -22.12 -12.03 -0.42
C GLY A 164 -21.10 -11.81 0.70
N ASN A 165 -21.51 -11.30 1.86
CA ASN A 165 -20.63 -11.16 3.00
C ASN A 165 -20.51 -12.48 3.75
N ILE A 166 -19.28 -12.80 4.22
CA ILE A 166 -19.00 -14.02 4.97
C ILE A 166 -19.67 -13.92 6.34
N THR A 167 -20.46 -14.93 6.67
CA THR A 167 -21.18 -15.02 7.94
C THR A 167 -20.60 -16.06 8.89
N GLY A 168 -19.72 -16.92 8.41
CA GLY A 168 -19.09 -17.97 9.21
C GLY A 168 -18.49 -19.07 8.37
N ALA A 169 -18.13 -20.18 9.02
CA ALA A 169 -17.64 -21.37 8.35
C ALA A 169 -18.73 -21.98 7.47
N GLY A 170 -18.33 -22.51 6.33
CA GLY A 170 -19.20 -23.19 5.39
C GLY A 170 -18.89 -24.67 5.25
N GLN A 171 -19.73 -25.34 4.48
CA GLN A 171 -19.58 -26.74 4.13
C GLN A 171 -19.88 -26.93 2.65
N LEU A 172 -19.40 -28.02 2.07
CA LEU A 172 -19.82 -28.45 0.74
C LEU A 172 -21.29 -28.84 0.76
N THR A 173 -22.01 -28.42 -0.26
CA THR A 173 -23.40 -28.83 -0.50
C THR A 173 -23.41 -29.83 -1.65
N TRP A 174 -23.89 -31.01 -1.36
CA TRP A 174 -24.02 -32.09 -2.34
C TRP A 174 -25.36 -32.02 -3.06
N ASN A 175 -25.37 -32.38 -4.36
CA ASN A 175 -26.57 -32.34 -5.21
C ASN A 175 -27.67 -33.31 -4.75
N ALA A 176 -27.29 -34.37 -4.02
CA ALA A 176 -28.20 -35.31 -3.43
C ALA A 176 -27.59 -35.88 -2.14
N GLU A 177 -28.42 -36.19 -1.15
CA GLU A 177 -28.02 -36.87 0.06
C GLU A 177 -27.83 -38.35 -0.18
N ASN A 178 -28.68 -38.93 -1.04
CA ASN A 178 -28.64 -40.32 -1.43
C ASN A 178 -29.21 -40.53 -2.83
N HIS A 179 -28.98 -41.71 -3.38
CA HIS A 179 -29.57 -42.16 -4.63
C HIS A 179 -29.94 -43.63 -4.53
N LYS A 180 -31.07 -44.00 -5.09
CA LYS A 180 -31.55 -45.38 -5.11
C LYS A 180 -31.30 -46.02 -6.47
N PHE A 181 -30.51 -47.08 -6.49
CA PHE A 181 -30.47 -47.97 -7.63
C PHE A 181 -31.63 -48.97 -7.51
N ASP A 182 -32.45 -49.08 -8.55
CA ASP A 182 -33.63 -49.93 -8.53
C ASP A 182 -33.27 -51.41 -8.49
N SER A 183 -34.22 -52.27 -8.08
CA SER A 183 -34.08 -53.71 -8.20
C SER A 183 -33.89 -54.14 -9.67
N VAL A 184 -33.11 -55.17 -9.90
CA VAL A 184 -32.81 -55.67 -11.22
C VAL A 184 -33.14 -57.17 -11.29
N ASP A 185 -34.04 -57.52 -12.22
CA ASP A 185 -34.35 -58.90 -12.46
C ASP A 185 -33.20 -59.59 -13.22
N SER A 186 -32.85 -60.77 -12.80
CA SER A 186 -31.82 -61.57 -13.45
C SER A 186 -32.31 -62.06 -14.80
N PRO A 187 -31.52 -61.86 -15.89
CA PRO A 187 -31.93 -62.30 -17.23
C PRO A 187 -32.08 -63.82 -17.30
N LYS A 188 -33.03 -64.27 -18.16
CA LYS A 188 -33.17 -65.69 -18.47
C LYS A 188 -32.05 -66.11 -19.43
N VAL A 189 -31.33 -67.17 -19.08
CA VAL A 189 -30.29 -67.76 -19.90
C VAL A 189 -30.72 -69.19 -20.26
N ALA A 190 -30.77 -69.51 -21.58
CA ALA A 190 -31.26 -70.80 -22.06
C ALA A 190 -30.44 -71.97 -21.46
N GLY A 191 -31.14 -72.99 -20.95
CA GLY A 191 -30.52 -74.17 -20.37
C GLY A 191 -29.85 -74.01 -19.02
N MET A 192 -29.99 -72.81 -18.40
CA MET A 192 -29.36 -72.45 -17.13
C MET A 192 -30.40 -71.90 -16.15
N HIS A 193 -30.05 -71.95 -14.87
CA HIS A 193 -30.84 -71.36 -13.80
C HIS A 193 -29.92 -70.58 -12.81
N VAL A 194 -30.47 -69.59 -12.15
CA VAL A 194 -29.76 -68.85 -11.09
C VAL A 194 -29.60 -69.72 -9.87
N THR A 195 -28.40 -69.85 -9.39
CA THR A 195 -28.05 -70.63 -8.19
C THR A 195 -27.79 -69.77 -6.94
N ASN A 196 -27.22 -68.55 -7.17
CA ASN A 196 -26.95 -67.67 -6.04
C ASN A 196 -26.76 -66.22 -6.54
N VAL A 197 -26.92 -65.27 -5.62
CA VAL A 197 -26.59 -63.86 -5.79
C VAL A 197 -25.67 -63.45 -4.63
N THR A 198 -24.53 -62.91 -4.92
CA THR A 198 -23.56 -62.48 -3.91
C THR A 198 -23.18 -61.02 -4.10
N PRO A 199 -22.90 -60.24 -3.03
CA PRO A 199 -23.01 -60.62 -1.60
C PRO A 199 -24.48 -60.78 -1.17
N ASP A 200 -24.69 -61.45 -0.08
CA ASP A 200 -26.05 -61.78 0.42
C ASP A 200 -26.90 -60.53 0.69
N ASN A 201 -26.28 -59.43 1.07
CA ASN A 201 -27.02 -58.18 1.32
C ASN A 201 -27.56 -57.51 0.05
N GLN A 202 -27.19 -58.00 -1.13
CA GLN A 202 -27.70 -57.52 -2.42
C GLN A 202 -28.74 -58.47 -3.02
N LYS A 203 -29.02 -59.55 -2.37
CA LYS A 203 -29.88 -60.64 -2.87
C LYS A 203 -31.35 -60.36 -2.58
N ASP A 204 -32.18 -60.52 -3.59
CA ASP A 204 -33.64 -60.64 -3.48
C ASP A 204 -34.13 -61.87 -4.25
N GLY A 205 -34.16 -63.00 -3.56
CA GLY A 205 -34.41 -64.26 -4.23
C GLY A 205 -33.34 -64.57 -5.29
N ARG A 206 -33.74 -64.64 -6.54
CA ARG A 206 -32.84 -64.84 -7.71
C ARG A 206 -32.44 -63.52 -8.39
N ASN A 207 -32.93 -62.43 -7.86
CA ASN A 207 -32.74 -61.08 -8.43
C ASN A 207 -31.84 -60.26 -7.52
N VAL A 208 -31.49 -59.05 -8.00
CA VAL A 208 -30.70 -58.07 -7.22
C VAL A 208 -31.68 -57.03 -6.70
N LYS A 209 -31.64 -56.80 -5.38
CA LYS A 209 -32.53 -55.87 -4.72
C LYS A 209 -32.12 -54.41 -4.97
N ALA A 210 -33.08 -53.51 -4.77
CA ALA A 210 -32.79 -52.07 -4.75
C ALA A 210 -31.82 -51.76 -3.60
N VAL A 211 -30.95 -50.77 -3.83
CA VAL A 211 -29.99 -50.31 -2.85
C VAL A 211 -29.87 -48.80 -2.90
N THR A 212 -29.84 -48.20 -1.70
CA THR A 212 -29.62 -46.74 -1.57
C THR A 212 -28.15 -46.49 -1.27
N VAL A 213 -27.52 -45.63 -2.07
CA VAL A 213 -26.12 -45.23 -1.93
C VAL A 213 -26.03 -43.77 -1.54
N THR A 214 -24.92 -43.38 -0.91
CA THR A 214 -24.56 -42.02 -0.57
C THR A 214 -23.19 -41.70 -1.18
N LYS A 215 -22.78 -40.46 -1.13
CA LYS A 215 -21.42 -40.08 -1.57
C LYS A 215 -20.29 -40.86 -0.86
N ASP A 216 -20.56 -41.39 0.29
CA ASP A 216 -19.58 -42.15 1.12
C ASP A 216 -19.66 -43.66 0.88
N SER A 217 -20.58 -44.11 0.03
CA SER A 217 -20.67 -45.51 -0.36
C SER A 217 -19.49 -45.88 -1.27
N SER A 218 -19.09 -47.14 -1.17
CA SER A 218 -18.15 -47.72 -2.14
C SER A 218 -18.91 -48.30 -3.33
N ASP A 219 -18.19 -48.56 -4.42
CA ASP A 219 -18.74 -49.27 -5.56
C ASP A 219 -19.25 -50.67 -5.16
N ILE A 220 -20.31 -51.09 -5.78
CA ILE A 220 -20.98 -52.33 -5.50
C ILE A 220 -20.77 -53.28 -6.67
N VAL A 221 -20.23 -54.47 -6.39
CA VAL A 221 -20.15 -55.56 -7.35
C VAL A 221 -21.05 -56.68 -6.87
N VAL A 222 -21.99 -57.02 -7.72
CA VAL A 222 -22.93 -58.12 -7.48
C VAL A 222 -22.66 -59.19 -8.53
N ASN A 223 -22.49 -60.41 -8.08
CA ASN A 223 -22.36 -61.56 -8.98
C ASN A 223 -23.62 -62.47 -8.88
N VAL A 224 -24.27 -62.67 -9.97
CA VAL A 224 -25.36 -63.62 -10.10
C VAL A 224 -24.82 -64.86 -10.80
N TYR A 225 -24.86 -65.98 -10.10
CA TYR A 225 -24.32 -67.22 -10.62
C TYR A 225 -25.38 -68.11 -11.21
N TYR A 226 -25.06 -68.65 -12.39
CA TYR A 226 -25.91 -69.58 -13.15
C TYR A 226 -25.23 -70.92 -13.25
N ALA A 227 -26.04 -72.01 -13.22
CA ALA A 227 -25.60 -73.36 -13.48
C ALA A 227 -26.42 -73.95 -14.61
N PRO A 228 -25.86 -74.91 -15.38
CA PRO A 228 -26.67 -75.75 -16.27
C PRO A 228 -27.72 -76.47 -15.48
N ASN A 229 -28.87 -76.67 -16.06
CA ASN A 229 -29.93 -77.47 -15.46
C ASN A 229 -29.37 -78.87 -15.11
N GLY A 230 -29.60 -79.34 -13.88
CA GLY A 230 -29.07 -80.59 -13.37
C GLY A 230 -27.74 -80.56 -12.59
N THR A 231 -27.08 -79.40 -12.56
CA THR A 231 -25.86 -79.12 -11.76
C THR A 231 -26.18 -78.32 -10.50
N HIS A 232 -25.33 -78.40 -9.49
CA HIS A 232 -25.48 -77.70 -8.23
C HIS A 232 -24.26 -76.82 -7.99
N GLN A 233 -24.49 -75.63 -7.46
CA GLN A 233 -23.44 -74.70 -7.05
C GLN A 233 -23.71 -74.24 -5.62
N LYS A 234 -22.62 -74.07 -4.83
CA LYS A 234 -22.65 -73.50 -3.50
C LYS A 234 -21.34 -72.82 -3.16
N ASN A 235 -21.33 -72.09 -2.06
CA ASN A 235 -20.14 -71.42 -1.53
C ASN A 235 -19.55 -70.29 -2.44
N ALA A 236 -20.30 -69.79 -3.41
CA ALA A 236 -19.94 -68.54 -4.03
C ALA A 236 -19.95 -67.41 -3.00
N LYS A 237 -18.97 -66.54 -3.05
CA LYS A 237 -18.84 -65.45 -2.08
C LYS A 237 -18.28 -64.19 -2.72
N THR A 238 -18.78 -63.06 -2.26
CA THR A 238 -18.27 -61.74 -2.62
C THR A 238 -18.00 -60.95 -1.35
N VAL A 239 -16.78 -60.45 -1.22
CA VAL A 239 -16.37 -59.63 -0.07
C VAL A 239 -15.92 -58.26 -0.59
N PRO A 240 -16.72 -57.21 -0.43
CA PRO A 240 -16.32 -55.85 -0.75
C PRO A 240 -15.16 -55.41 0.13
N SER A 241 -14.23 -54.69 -0.45
CA SER A 241 -13.05 -54.17 0.23
C SER A 241 -12.91 -52.69 -0.07
N THR A 242 -12.47 -51.92 0.90
CA THR A 242 -12.19 -50.50 0.74
C THR A 242 -10.90 -50.08 1.41
N GLN A 243 -10.24 -49.10 0.85
CA GLN A 243 -9.27 -48.30 1.56
C GLN A 243 -9.84 -46.90 1.70
N THR A 244 -9.95 -46.39 2.93
CA THR A 244 -10.39 -45.03 3.22
C THR A 244 -9.21 -44.26 3.78
N VAL A 245 -8.86 -43.14 3.10
CA VAL A 245 -7.87 -42.19 3.58
C VAL A 245 -8.60 -40.94 4.02
N LYS A 246 -8.58 -40.66 5.30
CA LYS A 246 -9.22 -39.50 5.91
C LYS A 246 -8.28 -38.29 5.83
N ILE A 247 -8.83 -37.14 5.55
CA ILE A 247 -8.12 -35.85 5.52
C ILE A 247 -8.66 -35.01 6.69
N VAL A 248 -7.94 -34.99 7.78
CA VAL A 248 -8.43 -34.46 9.07
C VAL A 248 -7.44 -33.50 9.70
N ASP A 249 -7.94 -32.64 10.59
CA ASP A 249 -7.08 -31.88 11.47
C ASP A 249 -6.60 -32.74 12.68
N ASN A 250 -5.79 -32.14 13.55
CA ASN A 250 -5.24 -32.82 14.73
C ASN A 250 -6.28 -33.12 15.81
N GLN A 251 -7.54 -32.72 15.63
CA GLN A 251 -8.67 -33.03 16.48
C GLN A 251 -9.62 -34.06 15.82
N GLY A 252 -9.28 -34.54 14.64
CA GLY A 252 -10.06 -35.47 13.88
C GLY A 252 -11.18 -34.89 13.05
N LYS A 253 -11.27 -33.54 12.95
CA LYS A 253 -12.27 -32.88 12.13
C LYS A 253 -11.90 -33.04 10.66
N GLU A 254 -12.87 -33.43 9.83
CA GLU A 254 -12.69 -33.55 8.39
C GLU A 254 -12.42 -32.18 7.75
N LEU A 255 -11.32 -32.08 7.02
CA LEU A 255 -10.94 -30.87 6.25
C LEU A 255 -11.27 -31.01 4.77
N ARG A 256 -11.25 -32.21 4.25
CA ARG A 256 -11.60 -32.60 2.88
C ARG A 256 -12.33 -33.93 2.92
N PRO A 257 -13.17 -34.24 1.92
CA PRO A 257 -13.80 -35.54 1.84
C PRO A 257 -12.77 -36.70 1.85
N SER A 258 -13.07 -37.76 2.53
CA SER A 258 -12.24 -38.96 2.53
C SER A 258 -12.08 -39.52 1.12
N ILE A 259 -10.90 -40.03 0.82
CA ILE A 259 -10.61 -40.70 -0.45
C ILE A 259 -10.79 -42.18 -0.26
N VAL A 260 -11.72 -42.76 -1.01
CA VAL A 260 -12.11 -44.18 -0.89
C VAL A 260 -11.80 -44.90 -2.18
N ASP A 261 -10.97 -45.91 -2.12
CA ASP A 261 -10.73 -46.88 -3.20
C ASP A 261 -11.42 -48.18 -2.87
N SER A 262 -11.92 -48.90 -3.90
CA SER A 262 -12.66 -50.14 -3.77
C SER A 262 -11.97 -51.27 -4.52
N PHE A 263 -12.08 -52.47 -3.95
CA PHE A 263 -11.72 -53.73 -4.57
C PHE A 263 -12.74 -54.80 -4.12
N THR A 264 -13.00 -55.77 -4.93
CA THR A 264 -13.92 -56.83 -4.57
C THR A 264 -13.21 -58.20 -4.62
N PHE A 265 -13.14 -58.86 -3.48
CA PHE A 265 -12.75 -60.26 -3.42
C PHE A 265 -13.94 -61.12 -3.82
N SER A 266 -13.78 -61.97 -4.85
CA SER A 266 -14.82 -62.84 -5.34
C SER A 266 -14.33 -64.27 -5.38
N ARG A 267 -15.13 -65.18 -4.81
CA ARG A 267 -14.89 -66.60 -4.88
C ARG A 267 -15.93 -67.23 -5.81
N THR A 268 -15.47 -67.98 -6.81
CA THR A 268 -16.35 -68.78 -7.64
C THR A 268 -16.98 -69.91 -6.82
N PRO A 269 -18.16 -70.40 -7.21
CA PRO A 269 -18.80 -71.46 -6.45
C PRO A 269 -18.08 -72.82 -6.57
N ASP A 270 -18.27 -73.68 -5.60
CA ASP A 270 -18.01 -75.08 -5.76
C ASP A 270 -19.10 -75.65 -6.67
N VAL A 271 -18.70 -76.40 -7.69
CA VAL A 271 -19.61 -76.92 -8.72
C VAL A 271 -19.65 -78.45 -8.59
N THR A 272 -20.84 -79.00 -8.32
CA THR A 272 -21.08 -80.48 -8.33
C THR A 272 -21.78 -80.83 -9.64
N ASP A 273 -21.12 -81.63 -10.49
CA ASP A 273 -21.69 -82.09 -11.77
C ASP A 273 -22.77 -83.16 -11.55
N ALA A 274 -23.38 -83.58 -12.64
CA ALA A 274 -24.46 -84.61 -12.62
C ALA A 274 -23.98 -85.99 -12.10
N GLU A 275 -22.68 -86.24 -12.18
CA GLU A 275 -22.03 -87.46 -11.69
C GLU A 275 -21.61 -87.40 -10.23
N GLY A 276 -21.85 -86.22 -9.59
CA GLY A 276 -21.54 -86.00 -8.15
C GLY A 276 -20.10 -85.58 -7.88
N LYS A 277 -19.31 -85.24 -8.90
CA LYS A 277 -17.95 -84.70 -8.74
C LYS A 277 -18.00 -83.23 -8.41
N THR A 278 -17.33 -82.84 -7.35
CA THR A 278 -17.24 -81.43 -6.93
C THR A 278 -15.88 -80.84 -7.32
N THR A 279 -15.94 -79.65 -8.02
CA THR A 279 -14.80 -78.82 -8.27
C THR A 279 -14.90 -77.62 -7.31
N GLU A 280 -13.84 -77.38 -6.54
CA GLU A 280 -13.79 -76.23 -5.61
C GLU A 280 -13.68 -74.89 -6.34
N GLY A 281 -14.38 -73.93 -5.83
CA GLY A 281 -14.26 -72.56 -6.28
C GLY A 281 -12.92 -71.92 -5.91
N GLN A 282 -12.59 -70.82 -6.57
CA GLN A 282 -11.33 -70.09 -6.40
C GLN A 282 -11.60 -68.61 -6.12
N TRP A 283 -10.78 -68.05 -5.25
CA TRP A 283 -10.76 -66.61 -5.03
C TRP A 283 -10.02 -65.89 -6.19
N ASN A 284 -10.49 -64.70 -6.59
CA ASN A 284 -9.78 -63.85 -7.52
C ASN A 284 -8.47 -63.31 -6.94
N ALA A 285 -8.43 -63.07 -5.66
CA ALA A 285 -7.25 -62.68 -4.88
C ALA A 285 -7.49 -63.01 -3.40
N THR A 286 -6.44 -63.26 -2.64
CA THR A 286 -6.49 -63.45 -1.18
C THR A 286 -6.10 -62.17 -0.44
N GLU A 287 -5.41 -61.27 -1.12
CA GLU A 287 -5.01 -59.96 -0.63
C GLU A 287 -5.00 -58.93 -1.77
N HIS A 288 -5.15 -57.70 -1.40
CA HIS A 288 -5.07 -56.57 -2.33
C HIS A 288 -4.32 -55.42 -1.69
N THR A 289 -3.31 -54.91 -2.39
CA THR A 289 -2.55 -53.71 -1.95
C THR A 289 -3.06 -52.49 -2.71
N TYR A 290 -3.63 -51.57 -1.96
CA TYR A 290 -4.11 -50.31 -2.49
C TYR A 290 -2.97 -49.36 -2.85
N GLY A 291 -3.21 -48.44 -3.72
CA GLY A 291 -2.30 -47.32 -4.01
C GLY A 291 -2.20 -46.34 -2.86
N THR A 292 -1.16 -45.52 -2.89
CA THR A 292 -1.00 -44.38 -1.98
C THR A 292 -1.76 -43.16 -2.47
N VAL A 293 -2.17 -42.31 -1.54
CA VAL A 293 -2.88 -41.06 -1.78
C VAL A 293 -1.97 -39.90 -1.40
N ALA A 294 -1.77 -38.94 -2.31
CA ALA A 294 -1.01 -37.73 -2.03
C ALA A 294 -1.82 -36.77 -1.15
N ALA A 295 -1.14 -36.16 -0.18
CA ALA A 295 -1.74 -35.12 0.63
C ALA A 295 -2.03 -33.87 -0.24
N PRO A 296 -3.25 -33.34 -0.26
CA PRO A 296 -3.52 -32.07 -0.92
C PRO A 296 -2.93 -30.89 -0.11
N VAL A 297 -2.61 -29.80 -0.80
CA VAL A 297 -2.29 -28.54 -0.15
C VAL A 297 -3.58 -27.90 0.34
N ILE A 298 -3.71 -27.76 1.66
CA ILE A 298 -4.90 -27.17 2.28
C ILE A 298 -4.54 -25.81 2.85
N PRO A 299 -5.17 -24.73 2.36
CA PRO A 299 -4.87 -23.37 2.83
C PRO A 299 -5.01 -23.23 4.35
N GLY A 300 -3.98 -22.69 4.98
CA GLY A 300 -3.94 -22.49 6.43
C GLY A 300 -3.53 -23.71 7.25
N TYR A 301 -3.17 -24.82 6.59
CA TYR A 301 -2.77 -26.06 7.23
C TYR A 301 -1.54 -26.67 6.56
N VAL A 302 -0.76 -27.40 7.33
CA VAL A 302 0.31 -28.27 6.83
C VAL A 302 0.06 -29.70 7.25
N ALA A 303 0.35 -30.63 6.33
CA ALA A 303 0.20 -32.05 6.57
C ALA A 303 1.40 -32.61 7.36
N GLU A 304 1.16 -33.59 8.22
CA GLU A 304 2.24 -34.33 8.91
C GLU A 304 3.07 -35.17 7.94
N LYS A 305 2.44 -35.65 6.85
CA LYS A 305 3.08 -36.49 5.83
C LYS A 305 2.54 -36.19 4.45
N GLY A 306 3.34 -36.41 3.44
CA GLY A 306 2.99 -36.08 2.05
C GLY A 306 2.10 -37.13 1.38
N ARG A 307 2.03 -38.36 1.90
CA ARG A 307 1.26 -39.47 1.33
C ARG A 307 0.76 -40.37 2.44
N ALA A 308 -0.35 -41.05 2.19
CA ALA A 308 -0.94 -42.06 3.07
C ALA A 308 -1.58 -43.17 2.24
N GLY A 309 -2.09 -44.16 2.89
CA GLY A 309 -2.68 -45.32 2.22
C GLY A 309 -1.63 -46.39 1.86
N GLY A 310 -1.79 -47.02 0.72
CA GLY A 310 -0.94 -48.15 0.32
C GLY A 310 -1.11 -49.38 1.21
N LYS A 311 -2.28 -49.48 1.86
CA LYS A 311 -2.56 -50.56 2.80
C LYS A 311 -2.91 -51.87 2.10
N LYS A 312 -2.61 -52.96 2.75
CA LYS A 312 -2.97 -54.29 2.28
C LYS A 312 -4.27 -54.74 2.95
N ALA A 313 -5.29 -55.00 2.14
CA ALA A 313 -6.52 -55.63 2.58
C ALA A 313 -6.46 -57.15 2.34
N THR A 314 -7.15 -57.91 3.16
CA THR A 314 -7.32 -59.34 3.03
C THR A 314 -8.80 -59.68 3.10
N ILE A 315 -9.15 -60.88 2.75
CA ILE A 315 -10.55 -61.34 2.82
C ILE A 315 -11.08 -61.19 4.26
N ASP A 316 -10.26 -61.49 5.26
CA ASP A 316 -10.66 -61.42 6.69
C ASP A 316 -10.60 -59.98 7.25
N ASN A 317 -9.79 -59.12 6.65
CA ASN A 317 -9.72 -57.72 6.99
C ASN A 317 -9.84 -56.86 5.71
N PRO A 318 -11.05 -56.76 5.14
CA PRO A 318 -11.24 -56.17 3.83
C PRO A 318 -11.22 -54.64 3.83
N ASN A 319 -11.54 -54.02 4.95
CA ASN A 319 -11.64 -52.56 5.05
C ASN A 319 -10.45 -52.03 5.83
N VAL A 320 -9.64 -51.21 5.17
CA VAL A 320 -8.46 -50.58 5.75
C VAL A 320 -8.63 -49.08 5.75
N VAL A 321 -8.10 -48.44 6.78
CA VAL A 321 -8.22 -47.00 6.99
C VAL A 321 -6.85 -46.42 7.26
N ASP A 322 -6.58 -45.32 6.65
CA ASP A 322 -5.45 -44.47 6.99
C ASP A 322 -5.94 -43.01 7.07
N GLN A 323 -5.08 -42.13 7.51
CA GLN A 323 -5.41 -40.71 7.59
C GLN A 323 -4.19 -39.85 7.35
N ILE A 324 -4.43 -38.63 6.87
CA ILE A 324 -3.44 -37.56 6.81
C ILE A 324 -3.92 -36.50 7.79
N VAL A 325 -3.10 -36.26 8.81
CA VAL A 325 -3.37 -35.27 9.85
C VAL A 325 -2.72 -33.97 9.46
N TYR A 326 -3.49 -32.90 9.59
CA TYR A 326 -3.06 -31.54 9.31
C TYR A 326 -3.06 -30.73 10.59
N HIS A 327 -2.10 -29.79 10.67
CA HIS A 327 -2.00 -28.81 11.74
C HIS A 327 -2.17 -27.41 11.18
N LYS A 328 -2.76 -26.52 11.97
CA LYS A 328 -2.85 -25.11 11.59
C LYS A 328 -1.46 -24.53 11.42
N ILE A 329 -1.30 -23.71 10.41
CA ILE A 329 -0.07 -22.95 10.18
C ILE A 329 0.08 -21.88 11.26
N GLY A 330 1.30 -21.71 11.75
CA GLY A 330 1.65 -20.64 12.67
C GLY A 330 1.71 -19.28 12.00
N LYS A 331 2.02 -18.27 12.78
CA LYS A 331 2.04 -16.88 12.33
C LYS A 331 3.25 -16.14 12.89
N ILE A 332 3.57 -15.03 12.25
CA ILE A 332 4.58 -14.10 12.73
C ILE A 332 3.91 -13.18 13.75
N VAL A 333 4.49 -13.08 14.94
CA VAL A 333 3.97 -12.28 16.04
C VAL A 333 4.99 -11.20 16.38
N PRO A 334 4.75 -9.93 15.98
CA PRO A 334 5.58 -8.82 16.44
C PRO A 334 5.48 -8.64 17.95
N VAL A 335 6.64 -8.62 18.61
CA VAL A 335 6.72 -8.49 20.07
C VAL A 335 7.71 -7.37 20.45
N THR A 336 7.51 -6.82 21.63
CA THR A 336 8.47 -5.90 22.27
C THR A 336 9.66 -6.69 22.80
N PRO A 337 10.78 -6.04 23.18
CA PRO A 337 11.95 -6.75 23.74
C PRO A 337 11.67 -7.59 24.99
N ASP A 338 10.59 -7.34 25.70
CA ASP A 338 10.11 -8.14 26.83
C ASP A 338 9.15 -9.28 26.41
N HIS A 339 9.14 -9.62 25.12
CA HIS A 339 8.35 -10.70 24.52
C HIS A 339 6.83 -10.57 24.65
N LYS A 340 6.33 -9.35 24.76
CA LYS A 340 4.89 -9.08 24.76
C LYS A 340 4.42 -8.69 23.38
N PRO A 341 3.29 -9.25 22.89
CA PRO A 341 2.74 -8.85 21.61
C PRO A 341 2.46 -7.35 21.56
N ILE A 342 2.82 -6.74 20.43
CA ILE A 342 2.54 -5.32 20.19
C ILE A 342 1.04 -5.18 19.88
N PRO A 343 0.28 -4.35 20.61
CA PRO A 343 -1.14 -4.17 20.38
C PRO A 343 -1.43 -3.72 18.95
N ASN A 344 -2.44 -4.32 18.31
CA ASN A 344 -2.88 -4.01 16.96
C ASN A 344 -1.84 -4.19 15.85
N ALA A 345 -0.71 -4.81 16.15
CA ALA A 345 0.26 -5.18 15.13
C ALA A 345 -0.28 -6.32 14.24
N PRO A 346 -0.01 -6.32 12.94
CA PRO A 346 -0.35 -7.44 12.08
C PRO A 346 0.34 -8.72 12.55
N GLN A 347 -0.39 -9.83 12.51
CA GLN A 347 0.13 -11.15 12.81
C GLN A 347 -0.13 -12.08 11.62
N PRO A 348 0.63 -11.92 10.53
CA PRO A 348 0.38 -12.70 9.32
C PRO A 348 0.68 -14.17 9.52
N GLU A 349 -0.21 -15.01 9.02
CA GLU A 349 -0.01 -16.44 8.92
C GLU A 349 0.99 -16.74 7.81
N TYR A 350 1.84 -17.76 8.00
CA TYR A 350 2.72 -18.20 6.92
C TYR A 350 1.91 -18.71 5.73
N PRO A 351 2.27 -18.36 4.49
CA PRO A 351 1.58 -18.89 3.31
C PRO A 351 1.98 -20.34 3.05
N ASN A 352 1.01 -21.15 2.63
CA ASN A 352 1.28 -22.52 2.20
C ASN A 352 2.33 -22.56 1.08
N ASP A 353 3.19 -23.59 1.11
CA ASP A 353 3.97 -23.95 -0.06
C ASP A 353 3.05 -24.67 -1.07
N PRO A 354 2.84 -24.13 -2.28
CA PRO A 354 1.93 -24.72 -3.26
C PRO A 354 2.44 -26.05 -3.83
N GLN A 355 3.72 -26.37 -3.62
CA GLN A 355 4.35 -27.59 -4.12
C GLN A 355 4.57 -28.65 -3.04
N ASP A 356 4.48 -28.26 -1.77
CA ASP A 356 4.72 -29.16 -0.63
C ASP A 356 3.62 -28.98 0.43
N PRO A 357 2.69 -29.93 0.55
CA PRO A 357 1.61 -29.84 1.53
C PRO A 357 2.09 -29.92 2.99
N THR A 358 3.33 -30.35 3.24
CA THR A 358 3.90 -30.49 4.58
C THR A 358 4.63 -29.23 5.06
N ASN A 359 4.73 -28.20 4.22
CA ASN A 359 5.55 -27.02 4.52
C ASN A 359 4.88 -25.72 4.12
N VAL A 360 5.49 -24.61 4.53
CA VAL A 360 5.12 -23.25 4.16
C VAL A 360 6.18 -22.65 3.24
N LYS A 361 5.84 -21.58 2.52
CA LYS A 361 6.80 -20.86 1.68
C LYS A 361 7.96 -20.35 2.54
N PRO A 362 9.21 -20.48 2.08
CA PRO A 362 10.35 -19.92 2.77
C PRO A 362 10.39 -18.39 2.63
N ASN A 363 11.15 -17.74 3.50
CA ASN A 363 11.46 -16.30 3.42
C ASN A 363 10.22 -15.40 3.41
N GLU A 364 9.30 -15.64 4.35
CA GLU A 364 8.15 -14.76 4.52
C GLU A 364 8.60 -13.40 5.09
N PRO A 365 8.27 -12.29 4.42
CA PRO A 365 8.56 -10.96 4.93
C PRO A 365 7.88 -10.71 6.27
N ILE A 366 8.60 -10.05 7.18
CA ILE A 366 8.01 -9.63 8.45
C ILE A 366 7.10 -8.42 8.24
N PRO A 367 6.02 -8.29 9.04
CA PRO A 367 5.06 -7.21 8.85
C PRO A 367 5.63 -5.85 9.24
N ASN A 368 5.11 -4.80 8.61
CA ASN A 368 5.31 -3.43 9.03
C ASN A 368 4.51 -3.15 10.30
N VAL A 369 5.16 -2.55 11.30
CA VAL A 369 4.51 -2.13 12.55
C VAL A 369 4.80 -0.65 12.75
N PRO A 370 3.82 0.25 12.52
CA PRO A 370 4.03 1.69 12.65
C PRO A 370 4.51 2.07 14.04
N GLY A 371 5.55 2.90 14.07
CA GLY A 371 6.18 3.31 15.32
C GLY A 371 7.18 2.32 15.90
N TYR A 372 7.45 1.23 15.18
CA TYR A 372 8.39 0.19 15.59
C TYR A 372 9.31 -0.21 14.44
N THR A 373 10.53 -0.59 14.78
CA THR A 373 11.53 -1.09 13.84
C THR A 373 11.96 -2.49 14.28
N PRO A 374 12.01 -3.48 13.38
CA PRO A 374 12.48 -4.81 13.73
C PRO A 374 13.97 -4.78 14.11
N VAL A 375 14.34 -5.57 15.12
CA VAL A 375 15.75 -5.75 15.50
C VAL A 375 16.50 -6.47 14.37
N ASP A 376 15.88 -7.48 13.80
CA ASP A 376 16.37 -8.20 12.63
C ASP A 376 15.28 -8.14 11.54
N PRO A 377 15.52 -7.41 10.42
CA PRO A 377 14.55 -7.28 9.35
C PRO A 377 14.49 -8.48 8.40
N SER A 378 15.27 -9.52 8.64
CA SER A 378 15.36 -10.70 7.76
C SER A 378 14.02 -11.40 7.62
N PRO A 379 13.71 -11.93 6.43
CA PRO A 379 12.54 -12.78 6.24
C PRO A 379 12.61 -14.03 7.11
N ILE A 380 11.44 -14.56 7.46
CA ILE A 380 11.32 -15.72 8.35
C ILE A 380 11.06 -16.98 7.54
N THR A 381 11.86 -18.01 7.80
CA THR A 381 11.59 -19.39 7.42
C THR A 381 11.46 -20.20 8.71
N PRO A 382 10.24 -20.58 9.12
CA PRO A 382 10.08 -21.26 10.41
C PRO A 382 10.66 -22.68 10.38
N GLN A 383 11.28 -23.10 11.48
CA GLN A 383 11.71 -24.49 11.65
C GLN A 383 10.51 -25.42 11.80
N ASP A 384 9.51 -24.98 12.54
CA ASP A 384 8.23 -25.66 12.72
C ASP A 384 7.12 -24.74 12.20
N PRO A 385 6.55 -25.04 11.02
CA PRO A 385 5.53 -24.17 10.42
C PRO A 385 4.22 -24.12 11.19
N THR A 386 4.03 -24.98 12.20
CA THR A 386 2.81 -25.02 13.02
C THR A 386 2.86 -24.11 14.23
N LYS A 387 4.02 -23.57 14.54
CA LYS A 387 4.23 -22.72 15.71
C LYS A 387 4.37 -21.26 15.34
N PRO A 388 3.91 -20.34 16.21
CA PRO A 388 4.16 -18.92 16.00
C PRO A 388 5.66 -18.61 16.14
N THR A 389 6.12 -17.61 15.37
CA THR A 389 7.47 -17.06 15.47
C THR A 389 7.38 -15.64 15.99
N GLU A 390 8.00 -15.37 17.11
CA GLU A 390 8.13 -14.02 17.63
C GLU A 390 9.22 -13.27 16.90
N VAL A 391 8.93 -12.02 16.52
CA VAL A 391 9.92 -11.10 15.95
C VAL A 391 9.97 -9.88 16.85
N ILE A 392 11.19 -9.57 17.34
CA ILE A 392 11.39 -8.46 18.26
C ILE A 392 11.47 -7.15 17.48
N TYR A 393 10.67 -6.18 17.90
CA TYR A 393 10.64 -4.81 17.41
C TYR A 393 10.97 -3.85 18.56
N THR A 394 11.68 -2.81 18.24
CA THR A 394 11.92 -1.68 19.14
C THR A 394 11.18 -0.45 18.63
N LYS A 395 10.85 0.47 19.53
CA LYS A 395 10.20 1.71 19.13
C LYS A 395 11.05 2.48 18.13
N THR A 396 10.41 3.05 17.13
CA THR A 396 11.05 3.86 16.10
C THR A 396 10.87 5.33 16.41
N GLY A 397 11.97 6.05 16.44
CA GLY A 397 11.97 7.49 16.41
C GLY A 397 12.16 8.01 15.00
N THR A 398 11.69 9.21 14.75
CA THR A 398 11.96 9.96 13.53
C THR A 398 12.54 11.31 13.89
N ILE A 399 13.50 11.78 13.10
CA ILE A 399 14.06 13.14 13.24
C ILE A 399 13.94 13.81 11.88
N SER A 400 13.27 14.95 11.86
CA SER A 400 13.14 15.80 10.70
C SER A 400 13.84 17.14 10.99
N VAL A 401 14.82 17.50 10.18
CA VAL A 401 15.44 18.83 10.20
C VAL A 401 14.99 19.56 8.96
N LYS A 402 14.34 20.69 9.14
CA LYS A 402 13.76 21.50 8.05
C LYS A 402 14.30 22.92 8.12
N TYR A 403 14.41 23.54 6.97
CA TYR A 403 14.72 24.95 6.83
C TYR A 403 13.46 25.68 6.38
N HIS A 404 13.11 26.70 7.15
CA HIS A 404 11.93 27.52 6.89
C HIS A 404 12.34 28.96 6.60
N ASP A 405 11.89 29.45 5.45
CA ASP A 405 12.04 30.86 5.06
C ASP A 405 10.95 31.68 5.74
N THR A 406 11.33 32.44 6.75
CA THR A 406 10.39 33.28 7.50
C THR A 406 9.97 34.55 6.75
N THR A 407 10.70 34.95 5.72
CA THR A 407 10.33 36.09 4.87
C THR A 407 9.15 35.76 3.96
N GLU A 408 9.18 34.60 3.29
CA GLU A 408 8.12 34.15 2.40
C GLU A 408 7.16 33.12 3.02
N ASP A 409 7.42 32.73 4.27
CA ASP A 409 6.65 31.73 5.01
C ASP A 409 6.51 30.41 4.24
N LYS A 410 7.63 29.85 3.83
CA LYS A 410 7.66 28.58 3.11
C LYS A 410 8.86 27.74 3.52
N ASP A 411 8.69 26.42 3.45
CA ASP A 411 9.79 25.49 3.63
C ASP A 411 10.70 25.47 2.39
N LEU A 412 12.00 25.43 2.62
CA LEU A 412 12.99 25.35 1.57
C LEU A 412 13.27 23.88 1.23
N LYS A 413 13.06 23.51 -0.03
CA LYS A 413 13.32 22.15 -0.52
C LYS A 413 14.80 21.92 -0.77
N GLY A 414 15.25 20.69 -0.55
CA GLY A 414 16.63 20.29 -0.81
C GLY A 414 17.60 20.56 0.33
N TYR A 415 17.11 21.00 1.48
CA TYR A 415 17.87 21.26 2.70
C TYR A 415 17.34 20.46 3.86
N GLY A 416 18.19 20.20 4.84
CA GLY A 416 17.84 19.42 6.01
C GLY A 416 17.91 17.92 5.77
N THR A 417 17.25 17.16 6.62
CA THR A 417 17.23 15.71 6.55
C THR A 417 15.97 15.13 7.19
N ASN A 418 15.56 13.96 6.71
CA ASN A 418 14.57 13.12 7.37
C ASN A 418 15.25 11.79 7.67
N ALA A 419 15.21 11.35 8.91
CA ALA A 419 15.83 10.12 9.34
C ALA A 419 14.91 9.32 10.25
N GLU A 420 15.01 8.00 10.17
CA GLU A 420 14.35 7.06 11.04
C GLU A 420 15.41 6.21 11.73
N GLY A 421 15.17 5.87 12.96
CA GLY A 421 16.08 5.05 13.74
C GLY A 421 15.39 4.43 14.95
N LYS A 422 16.05 3.45 15.54
CA LYS A 422 15.59 2.82 16.77
C LYS A 422 15.74 3.81 17.92
N GLU A 423 14.84 3.73 18.90
CA GLU A 423 14.96 4.51 20.13
C GLU A 423 16.38 4.36 20.73
N ASN A 424 16.99 5.48 21.09
CA ASN A 424 18.36 5.63 21.61
C ASN A 424 19.50 5.40 20.61
N ASP A 425 19.24 5.07 19.35
CA ASP A 425 20.30 5.07 18.33
C ASP A 425 20.88 6.48 18.16
N PRO A 426 22.19 6.60 17.91
CA PRO A 426 22.81 7.89 17.69
C PRO A 426 22.33 8.53 16.38
N PHE A 427 22.21 9.84 16.40
CA PHE A 427 21.88 10.65 15.25
C PHE A 427 22.84 11.82 15.14
N THR A 428 23.30 12.11 13.94
CA THR A 428 24.14 13.27 13.66
C THR A 428 23.62 13.99 12.42
N TYR A 429 23.54 15.30 12.53
CA TYR A 429 23.31 16.21 11.42
C TYR A 429 24.05 17.50 11.70
N ASP A 430 24.92 17.91 10.77
CA ASP A 430 25.65 19.17 10.85
C ASP A 430 25.00 20.19 9.89
N PRO A 431 24.41 21.28 10.40
CA PRO A 431 23.76 22.28 9.56
C PRO A 431 24.74 23.18 8.79
N THR A 432 26.04 23.10 9.05
CA THR A 432 27.04 24.03 8.50
C THR A 432 27.02 24.08 6.97
N SER A 433 26.94 22.94 6.30
CA SER A 433 26.94 22.87 4.84
C SER A 433 25.68 23.50 4.22
N ASP A 434 24.52 23.18 4.76
CA ASP A 434 23.24 23.73 4.27
C ASP A 434 23.16 25.24 4.54
N LEU A 435 23.58 25.69 5.72
CA LEU A 435 23.60 27.11 6.06
C LEU A 435 24.57 27.89 5.16
N LYS A 436 25.73 27.32 4.85
CA LYS A 436 26.70 27.96 3.95
C LYS A 436 26.14 28.11 2.53
N ASP A 437 25.47 27.09 2.02
CA ASP A 437 24.83 27.19 0.71
C ASP A 437 23.70 28.23 0.70
N LEU A 438 22.87 28.26 1.73
CA LEU A 438 21.80 29.24 1.89
C LEU A 438 22.36 30.66 2.02
N GLU A 439 23.44 30.85 2.78
CA GLU A 439 24.14 32.14 2.88
C GLU A 439 24.60 32.63 1.50
N GLY A 440 25.16 31.72 0.70
CA GLY A 440 25.57 32.02 -0.69
C GLY A 440 24.41 32.45 -1.59
N ARG A 441 23.19 32.05 -1.24
CA ARG A 441 21.95 32.41 -1.95
C ARG A 441 21.26 33.66 -1.39
N GLY A 442 21.83 34.28 -0.37
CA GLY A 442 21.32 35.50 0.22
C GLY A 442 20.49 35.35 1.49
N TYR A 443 20.33 34.10 2.00
CA TYR A 443 19.64 33.87 3.25
C TYR A 443 20.54 34.12 4.46
N VAL A 444 19.96 34.50 5.58
CA VAL A 444 20.60 34.59 6.88
C VAL A 444 19.76 33.84 7.91
N VAL A 445 20.42 33.35 8.95
CA VAL A 445 19.70 32.67 10.04
C VAL A 445 18.80 33.68 10.75
N ASP A 446 17.54 33.29 10.96
CA ASP A 446 16.55 34.06 11.70
C ASP A 446 16.43 33.50 13.12
N GLY A 447 17.00 34.19 14.09
CA GLY A 447 17.10 33.74 15.46
C GLY A 447 18.33 32.84 15.70
N GLU A 448 18.18 31.86 16.57
CA GLU A 448 19.23 30.91 16.88
C GLU A 448 18.99 29.59 16.15
N VAL A 449 20.08 28.90 15.77
CA VAL A 449 19.99 27.54 15.28
C VAL A 449 19.60 26.63 16.45
N PRO A 450 18.46 25.92 16.37
CA PRO A 450 18.06 25.02 17.44
C PRO A 450 19.08 23.91 17.67
N LYS A 451 19.10 23.38 18.89
CA LYS A 451 19.91 22.23 19.20
C LYS A 451 19.45 21.01 18.40
N ILE A 452 20.37 20.40 17.66
CA ILE A 452 20.12 19.19 16.91
C ILE A 452 20.09 18.00 17.89
N PRO A 453 19.05 17.14 17.88
CA PRO A 453 19.05 15.93 18.67
C PRO A 453 20.24 15.04 18.32
N ASN A 454 20.82 14.38 19.32
CA ASN A 454 21.94 13.46 19.11
C ASN A 454 21.53 11.98 19.12
N LYS A 455 20.26 11.71 19.35
CA LYS A 455 19.69 10.34 19.34
C LYS A 455 18.21 10.38 18.99
N PHE A 456 17.71 9.23 18.51
CA PHE A 456 16.28 9.01 18.30
C PHE A 456 15.56 8.78 19.62
N ASN A 457 14.39 9.36 19.78
CA ASN A 457 13.47 9.11 20.89
C ASN A 457 12.34 8.18 20.42
N ASP A 458 11.45 7.88 21.35
CA ASP A 458 10.18 7.24 21.06
C ASP A 458 9.24 8.25 20.38
N GLY A 459 9.18 8.23 19.07
CA GLY A 459 8.33 9.11 18.28
C GLY A 459 9.08 10.19 17.51
N PRO A 460 8.35 11.15 16.95
CA PRO A 460 8.91 12.16 16.08
C PRO A 460 9.60 13.28 16.86
N GLN A 461 10.73 13.73 16.34
CA GLN A 461 11.42 14.95 16.74
C GLN A 461 11.55 15.82 15.50
N THR A 462 11.15 17.08 15.58
CA THR A 462 11.25 18.02 14.47
C THR A 462 12.10 19.21 14.90
N VAL A 463 13.10 19.53 14.08
CA VAL A 463 13.92 20.72 14.20
C VAL A 463 13.62 21.62 13.02
N VAL A 464 13.23 22.85 13.30
CA VAL A 464 13.02 23.87 12.27
C VAL A 464 14.10 24.92 12.42
N ILE A 465 14.94 25.05 11.41
CA ILE A 465 15.95 26.11 11.32
C ILE A 465 15.34 27.23 10.50
N ASN A 466 15.09 28.35 11.16
CA ASN A 466 14.51 29.50 10.50
C ASN A 466 15.59 30.32 9.82
N VAL A 467 15.37 30.64 8.56
CA VAL A 467 16.19 31.57 7.78
C VAL A 467 15.29 32.66 7.20
N LYS A 468 15.86 33.81 6.98
CA LYS A 468 15.16 34.93 6.33
C LYS A 468 16.01 35.45 5.21
N HIS A 469 15.40 36.24 4.33
CA HIS A 469 16.15 36.93 3.31
C HIS A 469 17.08 37.95 3.94
N GLY A 470 18.35 37.91 3.57
CA GLY A 470 19.30 38.96 3.86
C GLY A 470 19.04 40.16 2.98
N THR A 471 19.49 41.30 3.42
CA THR A 471 19.35 42.56 2.68
C THR A 471 20.70 43.23 2.50
N THR A 472 20.82 44.04 1.48
CA THR A 472 21.99 44.89 1.24
C THR A 472 21.54 46.25 0.79
N SER A 473 22.29 47.26 1.22
CA SER A 473 22.05 48.65 0.78
C SER A 473 22.71 48.89 -0.55
N ILE A 474 22.03 49.63 -1.40
CA ILE A 474 22.58 50.15 -2.67
C ILE A 474 22.57 51.68 -2.67
N ASP A 475 23.60 52.25 -3.22
CA ASP A 475 23.77 53.68 -3.47
C ASP A 475 24.70 53.89 -4.68
N PRO A 476 24.96 55.10 -5.12
CA PRO A 476 25.84 55.32 -6.29
C PRO A 476 27.28 54.80 -6.11
N LYS A 477 27.77 54.72 -4.88
CA LYS A 477 29.10 54.17 -4.57
C LYS A 477 29.11 52.65 -4.46
N HIS A 478 27.94 52.08 -4.16
CA HIS A 478 27.72 50.64 -3.99
C HIS A 478 26.52 50.20 -4.82
N PRO A 479 26.63 50.24 -6.16
CA PRO A 479 25.53 49.80 -7.03
C PRO A 479 25.37 48.29 -6.98
N GLY A 480 24.22 47.79 -7.37
CA GLY A 480 23.95 46.35 -7.41
C GLY A 480 22.52 46.03 -7.76
N ALA A 481 22.20 44.72 -7.84
CA ALA A 481 20.86 44.20 -8.13
C ALA A 481 20.22 44.78 -9.41
N GLY A 482 21.01 44.98 -10.44
CA GLY A 482 20.57 45.55 -11.71
C GLY A 482 20.51 47.08 -11.75
N TYR A 483 20.81 47.73 -10.65
CA TYR A 483 20.96 49.22 -10.61
C TYR A 483 22.41 49.59 -10.78
N SER A 484 22.72 50.34 -11.86
CA SER A 484 24.04 50.93 -12.08
C SER A 484 24.21 52.20 -11.26
N ALA A 485 25.46 52.69 -11.13
CA ALA A 485 25.73 53.97 -10.48
C ALA A 485 24.94 55.12 -11.17
N THR A 486 24.79 55.06 -12.49
CA THR A 486 24.04 56.07 -13.25
C THR A 486 22.52 55.98 -13.03
N ASP A 487 21.97 54.84 -12.69
CA ASP A 487 20.55 54.68 -12.31
C ASP A 487 20.26 55.33 -10.95
N LEU A 488 21.27 55.41 -10.09
CA LEU A 488 21.17 55.87 -8.71
C LEU A 488 21.59 57.32 -8.55
N GLU A 489 21.91 58.02 -9.62
CA GLU A 489 22.21 59.44 -9.60
C GLU A 489 21.68 60.16 -10.84
N LYS A 490 21.20 61.38 -10.65
CA LYS A 490 20.74 62.26 -11.69
C LYS A 490 21.34 63.65 -11.46
N THR A 491 22.10 64.10 -12.40
CA THR A 491 22.63 65.44 -12.36
C THR A 491 21.77 66.35 -13.26
N VAL A 492 21.25 67.41 -12.70
CA VAL A 492 20.51 68.42 -13.45
C VAL A 492 21.38 69.71 -13.49
N THR A 493 21.55 70.23 -14.66
CA THR A 493 22.40 71.44 -14.87
C THR A 493 21.56 72.57 -15.38
N ARG A 494 21.97 73.79 -15.03
CA ARG A 494 21.51 74.98 -15.65
C ARG A 494 22.73 75.76 -16.18
N THR A 495 22.75 76.05 -17.49
CA THR A 495 23.78 76.82 -18.12
C THR A 495 23.17 78.13 -18.58
N ILE A 496 23.72 79.22 -18.11
CA ILE A 496 23.33 80.61 -18.54
C ILE A 496 24.40 81.13 -19.44
N ASN A 497 24.06 81.33 -20.71
CA ASN A 497 24.95 81.93 -21.70
C ASN A 497 24.65 83.42 -21.83
N TYR A 498 25.69 84.20 -21.96
CA TYR A 498 25.60 85.61 -22.16
C TYR A 498 26.11 85.93 -23.59
N LEU A 499 25.19 86.29 -24.50
CA LEU A 499 25.41 86.27 -25.93
C LEU A 499 25.10 87.69 -26.56
N ASP A 500 25.79 88.04 -27.63
CA ASP A 500 25.38 89.13 -28.48
C ASP A 500 24.29 88.72 -29.48
N GLY A 501 23.86 89.67 -30.35
CA GLY A 501 22.84 89.39 -31.35
C GLY A 501 23.26 88.41 -32.44
N GLU A 502 24.53 88.08 -32.56
CA GLU A 502 25.09 87.06 -33.47
C GLU A 502 25.34 85.74 -32.80
N GLY A 503 25.08 85.65 -31.50
CA GLY A 503 25.27 84.40 -30.70
C GLY A 503 26.69 84.23 -30.16
N ASN A 504 27.54 85.23 -30.22
CA ASN A 504 28.89 85.17 -29.65
C ASN A 504 28.83 85.46 -28.15
N SER A 505 29.68 84.78 -27.37
CA SER A 505 29.77 85.00 -25.94
C SER A 505 30.34 86.37 -25.62
N VAL A 506 29.64 87.13 -24.76
CA VAL A 506 30.06 88.47 -24.29
C VAL A 506 30.49 88.41 -22.81
N ALA A 507 30.21 87.37 -22.12
CA ALA A 507 30.69 87.11 -20.76
C ALA A 507 30.77 85.58 -20.52
N GLN A 508 31.51 85.17 -19.50
CA GLN A 508 31.63 83.75 -19.15
C GLN A 508 30.27 83.18 -18.72
N ALA A 509 29.92 82.07 -19.29
CA ALA A 509 28.69 81.37 -18.92
C ALA A 509 28.68 81.02 -17.41
N HIS A 510 27.50 81.09 -16.86
CA HIS A 510 27.25 80.62 -15.46
C HIS A 510 26.64 79.24 -15.48
N ASP A 511 27.27 78.32 -14.76
CA ASP A 511 26.80 76.96 -14.65
C ASP A 511 26.38 76.62 -13.22
N ASP A 512 25.20 76.09 -13.08
CA ASP A 512 24.70 75.47 -11.86
C ASP A 512 24.54 73.96 -12.09
N SER A 513 24.81 73.18 -11.09
CA SER A 513 24.55 71.77 -11.15
C SER A 513 24.13 71.19 -9.77
N PHE A 514 23.28 70.24 -9.78
CA PHE A 514 22.92 69.50 -8.58
C PHE A 514 22.78 68.02 -8.89
N LYS A 515 23.36 67.17 -8.02
CA LYS A 515 23.32 65.73 -8.18
C LYS A 515 22.31 65.15 -7.20
N PHE A 516 21.22 64.67 -7.73
CA PHE A 516 20.28 63.85 -6.96
C PHE A 516 20.83 62.45 -6.85
N THR A 517 20.90 61.90 -5.64
CA THR A 517 21.38 60.54 -5.39
C THR A 517 20.29 59.71 -4.73
N ALA A 518 20.22 58.46 -5.11
CA ALA A 518 19.27 57.51 -4.59
C ALA A 518 19.96 56.42 -3.80
N SER A 519 19.26 55.90 -2.82
CA SER A 519 19.63 54.71 -2.07
C SER A 519 18.43 53.82 -1.92
N GLY A 520 18.68 52.57 -1.65
CA GLY A 520 17.62 51.60 -1.39
C GLY A 520 18.16 50.39 -0.69
N THR A 521 17.26 49.53 -0.32
CA THR A 521 17.56 48.24 0.28
C THR A 521 17.07 47.15 -0.64
N VAL A 522 17.91 46.17 -0.92
CA VAL A 522 17.63 45.06 -1.84
C VAL A 522 17.62 43.77 -1.11
N ASP A 523 16.62 42.95 -1.38
CA ASP A 523 16.55 41.55 -0.95
C ASP A 523 17.64 40.74 -1.67
N LYS A 524 18.56 40.17 -0.92
CA LYS A 524 19.67 39.37 -1.47
C LYS A 524 19.23 38.09 -2.16
N VAL A 525 18.04 37.57 -1.83
CA VAL A 525 17.51 36.34 -2.44
C VAL A 525 16.82 36.64 -3.76
N THR A 526 15.97 37.66 -3.79
CA THR A 526 15.13 37.97 -4.95
C THR A 526 15.72 39.04 -5.86
N GLY A 527 16.66 39.85 -5.37
CA GLY A 527 17.19 40.99 -6.08
C GLY A 527 16.25 42.19 -6.15
N LYS A 528 15.13 42.19 -5.46
CA LYS A 528 14.11 43.25 -5.51
C LYS A 528 14.32 44.28 -4.40
N LEU A 529 13.91 45.53 -4.68
CA LEU A 529 13.84 46.57 -3.65
C LEU A 529 12.79 46.20 -2.61
N VAL A 530 13.14 46.38 -1.36
CA VAL A 530 12.30 46.07 -0.21
C VAL A 530 12.32 47.19 0.81
N SER A 531 11.26 47.23 1.62
CA SER A 531 11.23 48.00 2.87
C SER A 531 11.63 47.10 4.02
N VAL A 532 12.34 47.63 4.99
CA VAL A 532 12.80 46.91 6.18
C VAL A 532 12.41 47.65 7.44
N ASP A 533 12.26 46.91 8.52
CA ASP A 533 12.07 47.46 9.87
C ASP A 533 13.41 47.85 10.52
N ASP A 534 13.37 48.34 11.74
CA ASP A 534 14.57 48.78 12.49
C ASP A 534 15.54 47.61 12.76
N ARG A 535 15.09 46.37 12.67
CA ARG A 535 15.91 45.17 12.85
C ARG A 535 16.43 44.59 11.53
N GLY A 536 16.12 45.26 10.41
CA GLY A 536 16.53 44.80 9.08
C GLY A 536 15.64 43.68 8.50
N ASN A 537 14.47 43.40 9.07
CA ASN A 537 13.53 42.46 8.52
C ASN A 537 12.71 43.08 7.39
N ILE A 538 12.50 42.32 6.33
CA ILE A 538 11.72 42.75 5.19
C ILE A 538 10.25 42.90 5.60
N THR A 539 9.67 44.05 5.38
CA THR A 539 8.27 44.36 5.71
C THR A 539 7.38 44.47 4.46
N GLY A 540 7.94 44.53 3.28
CA GLY A 540 7.19 44.60 2.04
C GLY A 540 8.04 45.14 0.88
N ALA A 541 7.38 45.50 -0.22
CA ALA A 541 8.02 46.10 -1.35
C ALA A 541 8.62 47.46 -0.97
N GLY A 542 9.76 47.79 -1.53
CA GLY A 542 10.47 49.05 -1.31
C GLY A 542 10.62 49.88 -2.57
N GLN A 543 11.10 51.08 -2.39
CA GLN A 543 11.39 52.03 -3.46
C GLN A 543 12.73 52.67 -3.20
N LEU A 544 13.33 53.23 -4.25
CA LEU A 544 14.50 54.08 -4.12
C LEU A 544 14.13 55.34 -3.33
N THR A 545 15.00 55.74 -2.40
CA THR A 545 14.88 56.99 -1.65
C THR A 545 15.86 57.99 -2.23
N TRP A 546 15.34 59.06 -2.75
CA TRP A 546 16.17 60.14 -3.28
C TRP A 546 16.54 61.10 -2.15
N LYS A 547 17.82 61.51 -2.11
CA LYS A 547 18.39 62.35 -1.05
C LYS A 547 17.71 63.70 -0.94
N ALA A 548 17.29 64.24 -2.09
CA ALA A 548 16.54 65.50 -2.16
C ALA A 548 15.34 65.32 -3.06
N LYS A 549 14.21 65.90 -2.72
CA LYS A 549 13.00 65.90 -3.52
C LYS A 549 13.10 66.98 -4.65
N ASN A 550 13.71 68.06 -4.32
CA ASN A 550 13.96 69.15 -5.23
C ASN A 550 15.23 69.94 -4.84
N TYR A 551 15.70 70.77 -5.71
CA TYR A 551 16.81 71.69 -5.47
C TYR A 551 16.53 73.00 -6.19
N LYS A 552 16.88 74.09 -5.53
CA LYS A 552 16.66 75.40 -6.04
C LYS A 552 17.99 76.01 -6.58
N PHE A 553 18.01 76.30 -7.87
CA PHE A 553 19.04 77.11 -8.41
C PHE A 553 18.67 78.58 -8.17
N ASP A 554 19.56 79.30 -7.53
CA ASP A 554 19.29 80.67 -7.12
C ASP A 554 19.13 81.61 -8.27
N HIS A 555 18.52 82.80 -8.03
CA HIS A 555 18.48 83.90 -8.92
C HIS A 555 19.92 84.32 -9.31
N VAL A 556 20.14 84.63 -10.62
CA VAL A 556 21.44 85.04 -11.13
C VAL A 556 21.31 86.40 -11.82
N ASP A 557 22.01 87.33 -11.27
CA ASP A 557 22.10 88.64 -11.93
C ASP A 557 22.95 88.57 -13.21
N SER A 558 22.46 89.19 -14.26
CA SER A 558 23.18 89.23 -15.51
C SER A 558 24.42 90.15 -15.36
N PRO A 559 25.60 89.72 -15.79
CA PRO A 559 26.81 90.51 -15.61
C PRO A 559 26.76 91.80 -16.40
N THR A 560 27.34 92.85 -15.83
CA THR A 560 27.52 94.12 -16.54
C THR A 560 28.58 93.94 -17.63
N VAL A 561 28.20 94.15 -18.88
CA VAL A 561 29.11 94.12 -20.03
C VAL A 561 29.29 95.54 -20.52
N ARG A 562 30.53 96.03 -20.55
CA ARG A 562 30.83 97.42 -20.87
C ARG A 562 30.34 97.80 -22.28
N GLY A 563 29.45 98.79 -22.34
CA GLY A 563 28.92 99.32 -23.60
C GLY A 563 27.76 98.49 -24.17
N MET A 564 27.22 97.57 -23.38
CA MET A 564 26.09 96.73 -23.78
C MET A 564 25.03 96.72 -22.68
N HIS A 565 23.79 96.40 -23.07
CA HIS A 565 22.67 96.24 -22.17
C HIS A 565 21.91 94.92 -22.49
N VAL A 566 21.24 94.32 -21.53
CA VAL A 566 20.42 93.12 -21.74
C VAL A 566 19.18 93.48 -22.54
N THR A 567 18.92 92.76 -23.61
CA THR A 567 17.74 92.94 -24.46
C THR A 567 16.68 91.91 -24.28
N ASN A 568 17.08 90.67 -23.95
CA ASN A 568 16.13 89.57 -23.70
C ASN A 568 16.79 88.46 -22.91
N VAL A 569 15.94 87.65 -22.24
CA VAL A 569 16.30 86.43 -21.59
C VAL A 569 15.37 85.35 -22.11
N THR A 570 15.93 84.23 -22.59
CA THR A 570 15.17 83.11 -23.11
C THR A 570 15.59 81.80 -22.45
N PRO A 571 14.68 80.88 -22.22
CA PRO A 571 13.25 80.98 -22.45
C PRO A 571 12.54 81.92 -21.48
N ALA A 572 11.38 82.42 -21.87
CA ALA A 572 10.64 83.42 -21.11
C ALA A 572 10.29 83.00 -19.67
N ASP A 573 10.11 81.76 -19.42
CA ASP A 573 9.83 81.20 -18.07
C ASP A 573 11.05 81.26 -17.13
N GLN A 574 12.23 81.57 -17.66
CA GLN A 574 13.45 81.70 -16.85
C GLN A 574 13.82 83.23 -16.65
N LYS A 575 13.00 84.08 -17.13
CA LYS A 575 13.26 85.55 -17.12
C LYS A 575 12.75 86.22 -15.84
N ASP A 576 13.59 87.07 -15.26
CA ASP A 576 13.21 87.96 -14.19
C ASP A 576 13.82 89.33 -14.52
N GLY A 577 13.06 90.15 -15.25
CA GLY A 577 13.59 91.44 -15.84
C GLY A 577 14.76 91.15 -16.77
N ASP A 578 15.89 91.73 -16.48
CA ASP A 578 17.14 91.49 -17.22
C ASP A 578 17.98 90.37 -16.69
N ASN A 579 17.49 89.69 -15.63
CA ASN A 579 18.17 88.61 -14.90
C ASN A 579 17.54 87.30 -15.15
N VAL A 580 18.17 86.23 -14.63
CA VAL A 580 17.66 84.88 -14.65
C VAL A 580 17.06 84.56 -13.29
N LYS A 581 15.79 84.22 -13.28
CA LYS A 581 15.08 83.88 -12.03
C LYS A 581 15.55 82.55 -11.40
N GLU A 582 15.29 82.45 -10.13
CA GLU A 582 15.43 81.16 -9.45
C GLU A 582 14.52 80.10 -10.08
N VAL A 583 14.98 78.86 -10.07
CA VAL A 583 14.20 77.75 -10.57
C VAL A 583 14.40 76.54 -9.68
N THR A 584 13.31 75.85 -9.36
CA THR A 584 13.34 74.61 -8.62
C THR A 584 13.32 73.45 -9.59
N VAL A 585 14.31 72.59 -9.49
CA VAL A 585 14.45 71.38 -10.30
C VAL A 585 14.22 70.12 -9.43
N THR A 586 13.84 69.05 -10.09
CA THR A 586 13.71 67.72 -9.50
C THR A 586 14.61 66.75 -10.27
N LYS A 587 14.73 65.52 -9.78
CA LYS A 587 15.48 64.47 -10.49
C LYS A 587 14.94 64.16 -11.89
N ASP A 588 13.70 64.54 -12.16
CA ASP A 588 13.03 64.32 -13.45
C ASP A 588 13.09 65.53 -14.35
N SER A 589 13.70 66.67 -13.91
CA SER A 589 13.87 67.84 -14.70
C SER A 589 14.94 67.66 -15.78
N SER A 590 14.69 68.21 -16.95
CA SER A 590 15.71 68.33 -18.00
C SER A 590 16.70 69.39 -17.66
N ASP A 591 17.90 69.32 -18.23
CA ASP A 591 18.90 70.40 -18.17
C ASP A 591 18.33 71.70 -18.76
N ILE A 592 18.68 72.77 -18.13
CA ILE A 592 18.17 74.09 -18.49
C ILE A 592 19.28 74.90 -19.18
N VAL A 593 18.96 75.41 -20.34
CA VAL A 593 19.83 76.35 -21.02
C VAL A 593 19.11 77.71 -21.10
N VAL A 594 19.72 78.73 -20.57
CA VAL A 594 19.21 80.12 -20.59
C VAL A 594 20.16 80.92 -21.39
N ASN A 595 19.63 81.67 -22.30
CA ASN A 595 20.43 82.67 -23.08
C ASN A 595 19.99 84.06 -22.70
N VAL A 596 20.95 84.88 -22.27
CA VAL A 596 20.80 86.28 -22.00
C VAL A 596 21.45 87.03 -23.14
N TYR A 597 20.64 87.79 -23.86
CA TYR A 597 21.09 88.50 -25.05
C TYR A 597 21.38 89.96 -24.72
N TYR A 598 22.52 90.46 -25.28
CA TYR A 598 23.02 91.79 -25.11
C TYR A 598 23.08 92.53 -26.46
N ALA A 599 22.79 93.81 -26.45
CA ALA A 599 23.01 94.68 -27.57
C ALA A 599 23.81 95.91 -27.11
N PRO A 600 24.55 96.58 -28.04
CA PRO A 600 25.28 97.83 -27.75
C PRO A 600 24.42 98.94 -27.15
#